data_096b0f60f71b4bc1ab36ccac49f3cfc6
#
_entry.id   096b0f60f71b4bc1ab36ccac49f3cfc6
#
_cell.length_a   1.000
_cell.length_b   1.000
_cell.length_c   1.000
_cell.angle_alpha   90.00
_cell.angle_beta   90.00
_cell.angle_gamma   90.00
#
_symmetry.space_group_name_H-M   'P 1'
#
loop_
_entity.id
_entity.type
_entity.pdbx_description
1 polymer ?
#
loop_
_entity_poly.entity_id
_entity_poly.type
_entity_poly.pdbx_seq_one_letter_code
_entity_poly.pdbx_strand_id
1 'polypeptide(L)'
;MGYVARFEPWQMDFVAGEYVDDINAEFYKGLAKSAAMLVVLALVVGAVAWRVSADVYGSIGGEPAAAARIAQGDLTADIDIRPGDTSSLLFSLKEMRAQLARTIADIKRSTQSIAAASTEIASGNDDLSVRTEEQAAALEQTTASLDALVSTVEGNAKNAEQGAVLANTASEAAERGGRAVGDVVETMRGINESSRKISDITSVIDGIAFQTNILALNAAVEAARAGEGGRGFAVVAGEVRSLAQRSATAAKEIKTLLTASTARIEQGSELVERCGTTMTDALHSVDAVTKIMRDIAQASSHQTQGIAEIGKAIRQLDSVTQSNAALVEEAAAAAQS
;
A
#
# COMPACT_ATOMS: atom_id res chain seq x y z
N MET A 1 12.57 -36.89 -80.03
CA MET A 1 12.34 -36.91 -78.59
C MET A 1 12.85 -35.62 -78.01
N GLY A 2 11.98 -34.81 -77.52
CA GLY A 2 12.37 -33.58 -76.83
C GLY A 2 12.49 -33.82 -75.34
N TYR A 3 13.55 -33.41 -74.70
CA TYR A 3 13.70 -33.42 -73.26
C TYR A 3 13.38 -32.02 -72.73
N VAL A 4 12.58 -31.97 -71.68
CA VAL A 4 12.28 -30.76 -70.92
C VAL A 4 12.93 -30.92 -69.55
N ALA A 5 13.82 -30.07 -69.14
CA ALA A 5 14.38 -30.00 -67.79
C ALA A 5 14.00 -28.67 -67.15
N ARG A 6 13.29 -28.79 -66.00
CA ARG A 6 12.91 -27.65 -65.19
C ARG A 6 13.98 -27.35 -64.17
N PHE A 7 14.43 -26.10 -64.13
CA PHE A 7 15.35 -25.62 -63.10
C PHE A 7 14.58 -24.83 -62.08
N GLU A 8 14.33 -25.44 -60.94
CA GLU A 8 13.45 -24.93 -59.85
C GLU A 8 13.80 -23.51 -59.34
N PRO A 9 15.07 -23.11 -59.22
CA PRO A 9 15.36 -21.78 -58.68
C PRO A 9 14.95 -20.62 -59.56
N TRP A 10 14.73 -20.84 -60.86
CA TRP A 10 14.42 -19.75 -61.80
C TRP A 10 13.17 -19.98 -62.65
N GLN A 11 12.42 -21.06 -62.41
CA GLN A 11 11.17 -21.42 -63.11
C GLN A 11 11.26 -21.35 -64.65
N MET A 12 12.39 -21.72 -65.26
CA MET A 12 12.55 -21.74 -66.70
C MET A 12 12.62 -23.19 -67.25
N ASP A 13 11.82 -23.41 -68.28
CA ASP A 13 11.81 -24.68 -69.03
C ASP A 13 12.63 -24.53 -70.33
N PHE A 14 13.63 -25.40 -70.53
CA PHE A 14 14.43 -25.46 -71.75
C PHE A 14 13.93 -26.58 -72.62
N VAL A 15 13.69 -26.28 -73.93
CA VAL A 15 13.26 -27.22 -74.92
C VAL A 15 14.29 -27.25 -76.05
N ALA A 16 14.87 -28.40 -76.35
CA ALA A 16 15.75 -28.60 -77.49
C ALA A 16 15.09 -29.57 -78.49
N GLY A 17 15.05 -29.19 -79.74
CA GLY A 17 14.55 -30.02 -80.82
C GLY A 17 15.46 -29.96 -82.04
N GLU A 18 15.65 -31.10 -82.64
CA GLU A 18 16.52 -31.28 -83.80
C GLU A 18 15.69 -31.57 -85.05
N TYR A 19 15.95 -30.91 -86.16
CA TYR A 19 15.30 -31.15 -87.46
C TYR A 19 16.31 -31.61 -88.49
N VAL A 20 15.94 -32.66 -89.26
CA VAL A 20 16.72 -33.19 -90.37
C VAL A 20 15.85 -33.10 -91.62
N ASP A 21 16.42 -32.46 -92.64
CA ASP A 21 15.73 -32.45 -93.95
C ASP A 21 16.66 -32.65 -95.10
N ASP A 22 16.08 -33.29 -96.14
CA ASP A 22 16.68 -33.90 -97.30
C ASP A 22 17.31 -32.99 -98.34
N ILE A 23 18.36 -33.44 -98.91
CA ILE A 23 18.96 -32.85 -100.10
C ILE A 23 19.39 -33.93 -101.06
N ASN A 24 18.77 -33.98 -102.16
CA ASN A 24 19.28 -34.73 -103.33
C ASN A 24 18.85 -34.06 -104.62
N ALA A 25 19.77 -33.91 -105.50
CA ALA A 25 19.68 -34.04 -106.94
C ALA A 25 20.16 -32.92 -107.88
N GLU A 26 20.62 -31.84 -107.51
CA GLU A 26 21.22 -30.86 -108.50
C GLU A 26 22.73 -30.62 -108.40
N PHE A 27 23.43 -31.55 -107.87
CA PHE A 27 24.74 -31.41 -107.30
C PHE A 27 25.92 -31.51 -108.32
N TYR A 28 25.71 -31.92 -109.50
CA TYR A 28 26.92 -32.28 -110.38
C TYR A 28 27.31 -31.28 -111.44
N LYS A 29 26.62 -30.24 -111.75
CA LYS A 29 27.00 -29.20 -112.73
C LYS A 29 27.59 -27.90 -112.19
N GLY A 30 27.45 -27.71 -111.04
CA GLY A 30 28.06 -26.55 -110.38
C GLY A 30 29.36 -26.86 -109.62
N LEU A 31 29.81 -28.10 -109.61
CA LEU A 31 30.78 -28.70 -108.73
C LEU A 31 32.16 -27.98 -108.70
N ALA A 32 32.62 -27.53 -109.85
CA ALA A 32 33.92 -26.86 -109.93
C ALA A 32 33.90 -25.38 -109.49
N LYS A 33 32.79 -24.64 -109.82
CA LYS A 33 32.58 -23.28 -109.31
C LYS A 33 32.15 -23.30 -107.82
N SER A 34 31.34 -24.27 -107.50
CA SER A 34 30.86 -24.50 -106.18
C SER A 34 32.02 -24.97 -105.26
N ALA A 35 32.97 -25.81 -105.75
CA ALA A 35 34.11 -26.23 -104.97
C ALA A 35 35.09 -25.10 -104.66
N ALA A 36 35.37 -24.21 -105.65
CA ALA A 36 36.21 -23.02 -105.40
C ALA A 36 35.49 -22.04 -104.41
N MET A 37 34.17 -21.85 -104.60
CA MET A 37 33.38 -21.02 -103.71
C MET A 37 33.23 -21.67 -102.35
N LEU A 38 33.10 -22.97 -102.27
CA LEU A 38 33.11 -23.72 -101.00
C LEU A 38 34.47 -23.65 -100.27
N VAL A 39 35.60 -23.72 -101.04
CA VAL A 39 36.94 -23.56 -100.43
C VAL A 39 37.14 -22.14 -99.90
N VAL A 40 36.74 -21.12 -100.66
CA VAL A 40 36.77 -19.71 -100.15
C VAL A 40 35.84 -19.54 -99.00
N LEU A 41 34.59 -20.07 -99.07
CA LEU A 41 33.62 -20.04 -97.97
C LEU A 41 34.16 -20.78 -96.74
N ALA A 42 34.75 -22.00 -96.97
CA ALA A 42 35.39 -22.76 -95.91
C ALA A 42 36.54 -22.05 -95.24
N LEU A 43 37.36 -21.35 -96.05
CA LEU A 43 38.45 -20.51 -95.48
C LEU A 43 37.95 -19.28 -94.72
N VAL A 44 36.90 -18.65 -95.28
CA VAL A 44 36.28 -17.50 -94.58
C VAL A 44 35.58 -18.00 -93.31
N VAL A 45 34.79 -19.09 -93.40
CA VAL A 45 34.11 -19.71 -92.21
C VAL A 45 35.17 -20.22 -91.23
N GLY A 46 36.27 -20.87 -91.73
CA GLY A 46 37.37 -21.32 -90.89
C GLY A 46 38.10 -20.17 -90.19
N ALA A 47 38.34 -19.07 -90.92
CA ALA A 47 38.94 -17.88 -90.37
C ALA A 47 38.08 -17.16 -89.37
N VAL A 48 36.75 -17.10 -89.67
CA VAL A 48 35.76 -16.53 -88.71
C VAL A 48 35.63 -17.46 -87.52
N ALA A 49 35.50 -18.78 -87.75
CA ALA A 49 35.43 -19.75 -86.68
C ALA A 49 36.66 -19.78 -85.80
N TRP A 50 37.86 -19.67 -86.41
CA TRP A 50 39.12 -19.59 -85.69
C TRP A 50 39.22 -18.27 -84.87
N ARG A 51 38.77 -17.15 -85.49
CA ARG A 51 38.75 -15.86 -84.82
C ARG A 51 37.74 -15.83 -83.68
N VAL A 52 36.52 -16.36 -83.92
CA VAL A 52 35.50 -16.49 -82.88
C VAL A 52 35.93 -17.47 -81.78
N SER A 53 36.52 -18.63 -82.22
CA SER A 53 37.06 -19.60 -81.27
C SER A 53 38.25 -19.05 -80.46
N ALA A 54 39.18 -18.33 -81.12
CA ALA A 54 40.34 -17.69 -80.45
C ALA A 54 39.85 -16.58 -79.48
N ASP A 55 38.80 -15.84 -79.83
CA ASP A 55 38.22 -14.80 -78.97
C ASP A 55 37.43 -15.43 -77.83
N VAL A 56 36.64 -16.50 -78.11
CA VAL A 56 35.89 -17.28 -77.11
C VAL A 56 36.90 -18.03 -76.20
N TYR A 57 37.91 -18.74 -76.71
CA TYR A 57 38.92 -19.41 -75.89
C TYR A 57 39.78 -18.43 -75.11
N GLY A 58 40.06 -17.26 -75.68
CA GLY A 58 40.81 -16.20 -74.96
C GLY A 58 40.04 -15.58 -73.82
N SER A 59 38.71 -15.58 -73.91
CA SER A 59 37.86 -15.10 -72.86
C SER A 59 37.45 -16.18 -71.82
N ILE A 60 37.54 -17.46 -72.20
CA ILE A 60 37.10 -18.58 -71.30
C ILE A 60 38.31 -19.15 -70.52
N GLY A 61 39.60 -18.86 -70.91
CA GLY A 61 40.76 -19.52 -70.31
C GLY A 61 40.96 -19.34 -68.81
N GLY A 62 40.43 -18.24 -68.20
CA GLY A 62 40.51 -17.95 -66.76
C GLY A 62 39.21 -18.19 -66.00
N GLU A 63 38.15 -18.36 -66.75
CA GLU A 63 36.78 -18.40 -66.18
C GLU A 63 36.48 -19.64 -65.31
N PRO A 64 36.90 -20.84 -65.64
CA PRO A 64 36.72 -22.01 -64.83
C PRO A 64 37.42 -21.95 -63.49
N ALA A 65 38.61 -21.35 -63.41
CA ALA A 65 39.38 -21.21 -62.20
C ALA A 65 38.72 -20.14 -61.24
N ALA A 66 38.29 -19.03 -61.83
CA ALA A 66 37.57 -17.99 -61.06
C ALA A 66 36.23 -18.51 -60.52
N ALA A 67 35.46 -19.21 -61.36
CA ALA A 67 34.21 -19.84 -60.96
C ALA A 67 34.40 -20.92 -59.86
N ALA A 68 35.44 -21.75 -59.98
CA ALA A 68 35.77 -22.77 -59.00
C ALA A 68 36.16 -22.18 -57.64
N ARG A 69 36.90 -21.08 -57.62
CA ARG A 69 37.25 -20.37 -56.36
C ARG A 69 36.02 -19.79 -55.68
N ILE A 70 35.14 -19.14 -56.44
CA ILE A 70 33.85 -18.63 -55.91
C ILE A 70 33.00 -19.79 -55.34
N ALA A 71 32.94 -20.92 -56.07
CA ALA A 71 32.18 -22.11 -55.65
C ALA A 71 32.76 -22.74 -54.36
N GLN A 72 34.08 -22.61 -54.12
CA GLN A 72 34.75 -23.02 -52.88
C GLN A 72 34.62 -21.99 -51.75
N GLY A 73 33.91 -20.88 -51.98
CA GLY A 73 33.70 -19.82 -51.00
C GLY A 73 34.86 -18.80 -50.91
N ASP A 74 35.87 -18.88 -51.80
CA ASP A 74 36.92 -17.87 -51.83
C ASP A 74 36.46 -16.64 -52.63
N LEU A 75 35.90 -15.69 -51.89
CA LEU A 75 35.46 -14.40 -52.40
C LEU A 75 36.56 -13.33 -52.33
N THR A 76 37.76 -13.68 -51.84
CA THR A 76 38.89 -12.74 -51.72
C THR A 76 39.68 -12.62 -53.01
N ALA A 77 39.61 -13.64 -53.90
CA ALA A 77 40.30 -13.68 -55.15
C ALA A 77 39.94 -12.51 -56.06
N ASP A 78 40.93 -11.76 -56.53
CA ASP A 78 40.65 -10.76 -57.55
C ASP A 78 40.50 -11.43 -58.94
N ILE A 79 39.47 -10.97 -59.68
CA ILE A 79 39.20 -11.42 -61.06
C ILE A 79 39.75 -10.35 -62.01
N ASP A 80 40.88 -10.65 -62.69
CA ASP A 80 41.44 -9.73 -63.63
C ASP A 80 40.61 -9.69 -64.91
N ILE A 81 40.12 -8.53 -65.26
CA ILE A 81 39.35 -8.28 -66.49
C ILE A 81 40.09 -7.30 -67.41
N ARG A 82 39.89 -7.42 -68.69
CA ARG A 82 40.45 -6.46 -69.62
C ARG A 82 39.96 -5.04 -69.38
N PRO A 83 40.83 -4.02 -69.51
CA PRO A 83 40.36 -2.64 -69.33
C PRO A 83 39.27 -2.29 -70.35
N GLY A 84 38.11 -1.82 -69.83
CA GLY A 84 36.94 -1.46 -70.63
C GLY A 84 35.93 -2.63 -70.88
N ASP A 85 36.20 -3.82 -70.40
CA ASP A 85 35.28 -4.95 -70.55
C ASP A 85 34.10 -4.81 -69.53
N THR A 86 32.90 -4.68 -70.07
CA THR A 86 31.65 -4.53 -69.32
C THR A 86 30.61 -5.59 -69.64
N SER A 87 30.95 -6.56 -70.50
CA SER A 87 30.01 -7.54 -71.07
C SER A 87 30.43 -8.99 -71.01
N SER A 88 31.71 -9.25 -70.67
CA SER A 88 32.25 -10.63 -70.64
C SER A 88 31.65 -11.45 -69.46
N LEU A 89 31.78 -12.76 -69.57
CA LEU A 89 31.43 -13.67 -68.45
C LEU A 89 32.31 -13.40 -67.21
N LEU A 90 33.64 -13.05 -67.44
CA LEU A 90 34.50 -12.68 -66.33
C LEU A 90 34.05 -11.40 -65.60
N PHE A 91 33.57 -10.40 -66.35
CA PHE A 91 32.96 -9.21 -65.75
C PHE A 91 31.73 -9.59 -64.88
N SER A 92 30.84 -10.41 -65.42
CA SER A 92 29.65 -10.89 -64.68
C SER A 92 30.04 -11.71 -63.43
N LEU A 93 31.10 -12.56 -63.52
CA LEU A 93 31.61 -13.30 -62.37
C LEU A 93 32.23 -12.35 -61.32
N LYS A 94 32.95 -11.31 -61.75
CA LYS A 94 33.51 -10.27 -60.85
C LYS A 94 32.41 -9.54 -60.10
N GLU A 95 31.36 -9.11 -60.81
CA GLU A 95 30.20 -8.45 -60.19
C GLU A 95 29.45 -9.41 -59.23
N MET A 96 29.23 -10.67 -59.63
CA MET A 96 28.61 -11.67 -58.77
C MET A 96 29.44 -11.91 -57.49
N ARG A 97 30.81 -12.07 -57.65
CA ARG A 97 31.70 -12.20 -56.49
C ARG A 97 31.60 -10.98 -55.57
N ALA A 98 31.66 -9.76 -56.14
CA ALA A 98 31.57 -8.52 -55.37
C ALA A 98 30.24 -8.38 -54.63
N GLN A 99 29.13 -8.80 -55.25
CA GLN A 99 27.83 -8.81 -54.65
C GLN A 99 27.75 -9.85 -53.53
N LEU A 100 28.23 -11.08 -53.75
CA LEU A 100 28.32 -12.12 -52.73
C LEU A 100 29.20 -11.67 -51.55
N ALA A 101 30.38 -11.07 -51.82
CA ALA A 101 31.26 -10.58 -50.78
C ALA A 101 30.57 -9.49 -49.92
N ARG A 102 29.83 -8.56 -50.54
CA ARG A 102 29.03 -7.55 -49.83
C ARG A 102 27.93 -8.22 -48.97
N THR A 103 27.18 -9.13 -49.56
CA THR A 103 26.11 -9.86 -48.84
C THR A 103 26.67 -10.61 -47.63
N ILE A 104 27.79 -11.33 -47.80
CA ILE A 104 28.42 -12.06 -46.68
C ILE A 104 28.96 -11.08 -45.60
N ALA A 105 29.54 -9.94 -46.01
CA ALA A 105 30.00 -8.92 -45.08
C ALA A 105 28.82 -8.32 -44.28
N ASP A 106 27.69 -8.07 -44.93
CA ASP A 106 26.47 -7.56 -44.27
C ASP A 106 25.83 -8.60 -43.34
N ILE A 107 25.75 -9.87 -43.76
CA ILE A 107 25.32 -10.99 -42.91
C ILE A 107 26.23 -11.08 -41.67
N LYS A 108 27.57 -11.07 -41.88
CA LYS A 108 28.53 -11.14 -40.77
C LYS A 108 28.36 -9.98 -39.79
N ARG A 109 28.16 -8.76 -40.30
CA ARG A 109 27.93 -7.58 -39.45
C ARG A 109 26.60 -7.71 -38.66
N SER A 110 25.55 -8.15 -39.35
CA SER A 110 24.23 -8.38 -38.69
C SER A 110 24.32 -9.48 -37.62
N THR A 111 25.03 -10.58 -37.91
CA THR A 111 25.24 -11.66 -36.93
C THR A 111 26.03 -11.19 -35.71
N GLN A 112 27.09 -10.37 -35.94
CA GLN A 112 27.85 -9.78 -34.83
C GLN A 112 26.98 -8.83 -33.98
N SER A 113 26.11 -8.04 -34.61
CA SER A 113 25.18 -7.17 -33.91
C SER A 113 24.15 -7.96 -33.12
N ILE A 114 23.62 -9.05 -33.67
CA ILE A 114 22.71 -9.96 -32.99
C ILE A 114 23.39 -10.59 -31.77
N ALA A 115 24.60 -11.10 -31.93
CA ALA A 115 25.36 -11.70 -30.82
C ALA A 115 25.65 -10.70 -29.70
N ALA A 116 26.00 -9.45 -30.05
CA ALA A 116 26.17 -8.39 -29.04
C ALA A 116 24.84 -8.06 -28.31
N ALA A 117 23.75 -7.92 -29.06
CA ALA A 117 22.44 -7.69 -28.48
C ALA A 117 21.95 -8.85 -27.59
N SER A 118 22.20 -10.11 -28.00
CA SER A 118 21.87 -11.28 -27.16
C SER A 118 22.65 -11.30 -25.83
N THR A 119 23.93 -10.88 -25.87
CA THR A 119 24.75 -10.75 -24.66
C THR A 119 24.20 -9.66 -23.74
N GLU A 120 23.77 -8.54 -24.31
CA GLU A 120 23.14 -7.45 -23.52
C GLU A 120 21.81 -7.87 -22.92
N ILE A 121 20.99 -8.59 -23.69
CA ILE A 121 19.73 -9.18 -23.21
C ILE A 121 20.00 -10.17 -22.06
N ALA A 122 20.99 -11.06 -22.20
CA ALA A 122 21.35 -12.00 -21.15
C ALA A 122 21.75 -11.27 -19.85
N SER A 123 22.62 -10.25 -19.97
CA SER A 123 23.03 -9.44 -18.81
C SER A 123 21.86 -8.68 -18.16
N GLY A 124 20.99 -8.08 -18.99
CA GLY A 124 19.79 -7.41 -18.48
C GLY A 124 18.80 -8.38 -17.83
N ASN A 125 18.74 -9.61 -18.33
CA ASN A 125 17.90 -10.67 -17.77
C ASN A 125 18.43 -11.18 -16.41
N ASP A 126 19.75 -11.27 -16.25
CA ASP A 126 20.38 -11.57 -14.95
C ASP A 126 20.05 -10.49 -13.90
N ASP A 127 20.14 -9.19 -14.28
CA ASP A 127 19.74 -8.08 -13.40
C ASP A 127 18.24 -8.17 -13.03
N LEU A 128 17.39 -8.47 -14.01
CA LEU A 128 15.96 -8.64 -13.78
C LEU A 128 15.67 -9.84 -12.85
N SER A 129 16.43 -10.94 -12.96
CA SER A 129 16.33 -12.09 -12.05
C SER A 129 16.60 -11.68 -10.61
N VAL A 130 17.75 -11.02 -10.37
CA VAL A 130 18.12 -10.56 -9.02
C VAL A 130 17.06 -9.62 -8.45
N ARG A 131 16.59 -8.66 -9.24
CA ARG A 131 15.54 -7.73 -8.79
C ARG A 131 14.20 -8.42 -8.53
N THR A 132 13.88 -9.47 -9.27
CA THR A 132 12.66 -10.25 -9.07
C THR A 132 12.74 -11.05 -7.78
N GLU A 133 13.89 -11.62 -7.44
CA GLU A 133 14.14 -12.30 -6.15
C GLU A 133 14.06 -11.31 -4.97
N GLU A 134 14.71 -10.14 -5.11
CA GLU A 134 14.63 -9.08 -4.08
C GLU A 134 13.18 -8.59 -3.88
N GLN A 135 12.43 -8.46 -4.96
CA GLN A 135 11.02 -8.08 -4.91
C GLN A 135 10.17 -9.16 -4.22
N ALA A 136 10.40 -10.44 -4.49
CA ALA A 136 9.73 -11.54 -3.83
C ALA A 136 9.99 -11.52 -2.31
N ALA A 137 11.26 -11.36 -1.89
CA ALA A 137 11.61 -11.25 -0.48
C ALA A 137 10.95 -10.03 0.20
N ALA A 138 10.90 -8.88 -0.49
CA ALA A 138 10.23 -7.68 0.02
C ALA A 138 8.71 -7.87 0.14
N LEU A 139 8.08 -8.61 -0.78
CA LEU A 139 6.66 -8.96 -0.71
C LEU A 139 6.35 -9.91 0.46
N GLU A 140 7.19 -10.91 0.71
CA GLU A 140 7.06 -11.78 1.89
C GLU A 140 7.14 -10.98 3.20
N GLN A 141 8.13 -10.11 3.33
CA GLN A 141 8.27 -9.24 4.51
C GLN A 141 7.07 -8.30 4.66
N THR A 142 6.57 -7.74 3.56
CA THR A 142 5.40 -6.86 3.57
C THR A 142 4.14 -7.60 3.99
N THR A 143 3.96 -8.84 3.52
CA THR A 143 2.84 -9.72 3.90
C THR A 143 2.88 -10.05 5.40
N ALA A 144 4.04 -10.44 5.93
CA ALA A 144 4.21 -10.69 7.36
C ALA A 144 3.92 -9.42 8.20
N SER A 145 4.32 -8.25 7.71
CA SER A 145 4.04 -6.97 8.37
C SER A 145 2.54 -6.62 8.35
N LEU A 146 1.84 -6.93 7.25
CA LEU A 146 0.38 -6.75 7.15
C LEU A 146 -0.36 -7.67 8.13
N ASP A 147 0.04 -8.93 8.28
CA ASP A 147 -0.57 -9.86 9.23
C ASP A 147 -0.40 -9.37 10.67
N ALA A 148 0.77 -8.84 11.02
CA ALA A 148 1.02 -8.22 12.33
C ALA A 148 0.15 -6.96 12.54
N LEU A 149 -0.04 -6.14 11.50
CA LEU A 149 -0.93 -4.98 11.53
C LEU A 149 -2.39 -5.38 11.72
N VAL A 150 -2.89 -6.40 11.00
CA VAL A 150 -4.24 -6.94 11.19
C VAL A 150 -4.46 -7.32 12.64
N SER A 151 -3.56 -8.12 13.21
CA SER A 151 -3.64 -8.56 14.62
C SER A 151 -3.66 -7.37 15.59
N THR A 152 -2.84 -6.35 15.33
CA THR A 152 -2.77 -5.13 16.16
C THR A 152 -4.07 -4.33 16.08
N VAL A 153 -4.63 -4.15 14.88
CA VAL A 153 -5.86 -3.39 14.65
C VAL A 153 -7.07 -4.11 15.25
N GLU A 154 -7.14 -5.44 15.11
CA GLU A 154 -8.17 -6.26 15.78
C GLU A 154 -8.05 -6.17 17.31
N GLY A 155 -6.82 -6.20 17.83
CA GLY A 155 -6.55 -5.96 19.24
C GLY A 155 -7.04 -4.60 19.72
N ASN A 156 -6.78 -3.55 18.93
CA ASN A 156 -7.23 -2.18 19.24
C ASN A 156 -8.76 -2.07 19.25
N ALA A 157 -9.45 -2.67 18.27
CA ALA A 157 -10.91 -2.70 18.24
C ALA A 157 -11.48 -3.38 19.48
N LYS A 158 -10.95 -4.53 19.86
CA LYS A 158 -11.35 -5.28 21.07
C LYS A 158 -11.08 -4.49 22.35
N ASN A 159 -9.91 -3.87 22.45
CA ASN A 159 -9.56 -3.04 23.61
C ASN A 159 -10.48 -1.81 23.73
N ALA A 160 -10.84 -1.20 22.61
CA ALA A 160 -11.78 -0.08 22.58
C ALA A 160 -13.19 -0.53 23.01
N GLU A 161 -13.66 -1.68 22.57
CA GLU A 161 -14.93 -2.26 23.02
C GLU A 161 -14.93 -2.54 24.53
N GLN A 162 -13.88 -3.15 25.04
CA GLN A 162 -13.70 -3.39 26.48
C GLN A 162 -13.60 -2.08 27.26
N GLY A 163 -12.91 -1.09 26.73
CA GLY A 163 -12.81 0.25 27.31
C GLY A 163 -14.18 0.94 27.41
N ALA A 164 -15.02 0.80 26.39
CA ALA A 164 -16.38 1.34 26.40
C ALA A 164 -17.26 0.67 27.48
N VAL A 165 -17.14 -0.66 27.63
CA VAL A 165 -17.87 -1.39 28.70
C VAL A 165 -17.39 -0.94 30.08
N LEU A 166 -16.08 -0.78 30.29
CA LEU A 166 -15.53 -0.32 31.56
C LEU A 166 -15.97 1.12 31.88
N ALA A 167 -15.96 2.00 30.88
CA ALA A 167 -16.43 3.37 31.01
C ALA A 167 -17.92 3.39 31.38
N ASN A 168 -18.75 2.56 30.77
CA ASN A 168 -20.16 2.46 31.10
C ASN A 168 -20.38 2.01 32.57
N THR A 169 -19.61 1.03 33.04
CA THR A 169 -19.61 0.59 34.43
C THR A 169 -19.21 1.71 35.40
N ALA A 170 -18.18 2.51 35.01
CA ALA A 170 -17.76 3.67 35.79
C ALA A 170 -18.84 4.77 35.84
N SER A 171 -19.54 4.99 34.71
CA SER A 171 -20.69 5.91 34.64
C SER A 171 -21.79 5.50 35.61
N GLU A 172 -22.19 4.23 35.60
CA GLU A 172 -23.20 3.71 36.54
C GLU A 172 -22.76 3.86 37.99
N ALA A 173 -21.47 3.66 38.29
CA ALA A 173 -20.95 3.85 39.64
C ALA A 173 -21.02 5.32 40.07
N ALA A 174 -20.63 6.24 39.17
CA ALA A 174 -20.69 7.68 39.40
C ALA A 174 -22.16 8.17 39.60
N GLU A 175 -23.08 7.66 38.79
CA GLU A 175 -24.52 7.95 38.99
C GLU A 175 -25.03 7.48 40.37
N ARG A 176 -24.66 6.26 40.78
CA ARG A 176 -25.01 5.77 42.15
C ARG A 176 -24.38 6.66 43.20
N GLY A 177 -23.13 7.06 43.03
CA GLY A 177 -22.46 8.00 43.92
C GLY A 177 -23.17 9.35 44.00
N GLY A 178 -23.56 9.91 42.85
CA GLY A 178 -24.31 11.16 42.75
C GLY A 178 -25.68 11.08 43.49
N ARG A 179 -26.42 9.97 43.33
CA ARG A 179 -27.66 9.75 44.07
C ARG A 179 -27.41 9.73 45.58
N ALA A 180 -26.42 8.99 46.07
CA ALA A 180 -26.09 8.90 47.48
C ALA A 180 -25.67 10.28 48.04
N VAL A 181 -24.93 11.09 47.29
CA VAL A 181 -24.60 12.47 47.63
C VAL A 181 -25.90 13.33 47.77
N GLY A 182 -26.85 13.18 46.84
CA GLY A 182 -28.14 13.83 46.89
C GLY A 182 -28.92 13.51 48.19
N ASP A 183 -28.95 12.23 48.59
CA ASP A 183 -29.59 11.78 49.82
C ASP A 183 -28.94 12.38 51.07
N VAL A 184 -27.58 12.53 51.04
CA VAL A 184 -26.84 13.18 52.13
C VAL A 184 -27.16 14.67 52.18
N VAL A 185 -27.28 15.38 51.05
CA VAL A 185 -27.70 16.81 51.03
C VAL A 185 -29.07 17.00 51.64
N GLU A 186 -30.03 16.14 51.29
CA GLU A 186 -31.37 16.18 51.85
C GLU A 186 -31.36 15.94 53.37
N THR A 187 -30.58 14.96 53.84
CA THR A 187 -30.37 14.67 55.24
C THR A 187 -29.77 15.86 56.00
N MET A 188 -28.72 16.50 55.46
CA MET A 188 -28.11 17.69 56.07
C MET A 188 -29.08 18.86 56.14
N ARG A 189 -29.93 19.05 55.14
CA ARG A 189 -30.99 20.07 55.17
C ARG A 189 -32.01 19.80 56.31
N GLY A 190 -32.42 18.54 56.48
CA GLY A 190 -33.30 18.11 57.55
C GLY A 190 -32.70 18.35 58.95
N ILE A 191 -31.39 18.05 59.12
CA ILE A 191 -30.67 18.28 60.37
C ILE A 191 -30.56 19.80 60.66
N ASN A 192 -30.28 20.62 59.63
CA ASN A 192 -30.23 22.10 59.79
C ASN A 192 -31.60 22.67 60.27
N GLU A 193 -32.71 22.24 59.65
CA GLU A 193 -34.06 22.64 60.04
C GLU A 193 -34.37 22.23 61.49
N SER A 194 -34.04 20.98 61.85
CA SER A 194 -34.19 20.48 63.22
C SER A 194 -33.39 21.28 64.23
N SER A 195 -32.13 21.62 63.90
CA SER A 195 -31.24 22.42 64.73
C SER A 195 -31.76 23.83 64.95
N ARG A 196 -32.38 24.45 63.92
CA ARG A 196 -33.10 25.75 64.07
C ARG A 196 -34.28 25.68 65.01
N LYS A 197 -35.12 24.65 64.86
CA LYS A 197 -36.26 24.41 65.74
C LYS A 197 -35.85 24.23 67.20
N ILE A 198 -34.73 23.50 67.45
CA ILE A 198 -34.18 23.33 68.79
C ILE A 198 -33.66 24.66 69.34
N SER A 199 -33.03 25.49 68.50
CA SER A 199 -32.54 26.83 68.88
C SER A 199 -33.74 27.73 69.35
N ASP A 200 -34.81 27.68 68.59
CA ASP A 200 -36.07 28.42 68.96
C ASP A 200 -36.63 27.97 70.31
N ILE A 201 -36.75 26.64 70.48
CA ILE A 201 -37.21 26.06 71.76
C ILE A 201 -36.25 26.49 72.89
N THR A 202 -34.97 26.43 72.71
CA THR A 202 -34.02 26.83 73.75
C THR A 202 -34.11 28.33 74.10
N SER A 203 -34.43 29.16 73.14
CA SER A 203 -34.66 30.58 73.32
C SER A 203 -35.97 30.81 74.17
N VAL A 204 -37.02 29.99 73.95
CA VAL A 204 -38.21 30.00 74.76
C VAL A 204 -37.91 29.55 76.18
N ILE A 205 -37.08 28.51 76.38
CA ILE A 205 -36.68 28.04 77.74
C ILE A 205 -35.92 29.11 78.49
N ASP A 206 -34.93 29.81 77.80
CA ASP A 206 -34.27 30.91 78.43
C ASP A 206 -35.19 32.04 78.85
N GLY A 207 -36.20 32.37 78.02
CA GLY A 207 -37.20 33.33 78.34
C GLY A 207 -38.08 32.91 79.57
N ILE A 208 -38.46 31.61 79.62
CA ILE A 208 -39.23 31.05 80.81
C ILE A 208 -38.34 31.12 82.06
N ALA A 209 -37.08 30.78 81.97
CA ALA A 209 -36.14 30.84 83.08
C ALA A 209 -35.96 32.29 83.58
N PHE A 210 -35.86 33.23 82.67
CA PHE A 210 -35.84 34.67 83.06
C PHE A 210 -37.16 35.11 83.79
N GLN A 211 -38.31 34.75 83.23
CA GLN A 211 -39.62 35.08 83.86
C GLN A 211 -39.71 34.40 85.21
N THR A 212 -39.31 33.16 85.36
CA THR A 212 -39.31 32.41 86.61
C THR A 212 -38.41 33.04 87.67
N ASN A 213 -37.22 33.49 87.24
CA ASN A 213 -36.25 34.21 88.08
C ASN A 213 -36.90 35.54 88.65
N ILE A 214 -37.61 36.30 87.80
CA ILE A 214 -38.30 37.51 88.20
C ILE A 214 -39.47 37.19 89.15
N LEU A 215 -40.27 36.15 88.86
CA LEU A 215 -41.34 35.69 89.72
C LEU A 215 -40.84 35.26 91.11
N ALA A 216 -39.72 34.50 91.14
CA ALA A 216 -39.10 34.07 92.39
C ALA A 216 -38.49 35.25 93.15
N LEU A 217 -37.94 36.28 92.50
CA LEU A 217 -37.49 37.51 93.14
C LEU A 217 -38.65 38.25 93.79
N ASN A 218 -39.79 38.42 93.12
CA ASN A 218 -40.97 39.04 93.61
C ASN A 218 -41.54 38.29 94.84
N ALA A 219 -41.55 36.96 94.75
CA ALA A 219 -41.97 36.11 95.87
C ALA A 219 -41.05 36.23 97.07
N ALA A 220 -39.73 36.29 96.84
CA ALA A 220 -38.80 36.47 97.94
C ALA A 220 -38.94 37.87 98.64
N VAL A 221 -39.21 38.90 97.87
CA VAL A 221 -39.47 40.27 98.41
C VAL A 221 -40.79 40.25 99.26
N GLU A 222 -41.86 39.62 98.80
CA GLU A 222 -43.11 39.57 99.54
C GLU A 222 -43.00 38.65 100.72
N ALA A 223 -42.20 37.59 100.68
CA ALA A 223 -41.89 36.74 101.83
C ALA A 223 -41.13 37.51 102.90
N ALA A 224 -40.17 38.36 102.49
CA ALA A 224 -39.43 39.27 103.42
C ALA A 224 -40.41 40.30 104.06
N ARG A 225 -41.37 40.75 103.31
CA ARG A 225 -42.42 41.69 103.76
C ARG A 225 -43.36 41.11 104.82
N ALA A 226 -43.60 39.79 104.74
CA ALA A 226 -44.47 39.04 105.68
C ALA A 226 -43.77 38.71 107.02
N GLY A 227 -42.50 39.13 107.23
CA GLY A 227 -41.72 38.95 108.45
C GLY A 227 -41.48 37.47 108.79
N GLU A 228 -41.66 37.12 110.12
CA GLU A 228 -41.48 35.73 110.61
C GLU A 228 -42.40 34.70 109.94
N GLY A 229 -43.63 35.11 109.56
CA GLY A 229 -44.57 34.22 108.86
C GLY A 229 -44.17 33.89 107.44
N GLY A 230 -43.30 34.61 106.82
CA GLY A 230 -42.78 34.46 105.45
C GLY A 230 -41.52 33.58 105.25
N ARG A 231 -40.87 33.15 106.33
CA ARG A 231 -39.56 32.48 106.31
C ARG A 231 -39.57 31.18 105.40
N GLY A 232 -40.54 30.35 105.50
CA GLY A 232 -40.66 29.18 104.65
C GLY A 232 -40.84 29.49 103.18
N PHE A 233 -41.61 30.53 102.86
CA PHE A 233 -41.78 31.02 101.50
C PHE A 233 -40.46 31.65 100.93
N ALA A 234 -39.69 32.32 101.73
CA ALA A 234 -38.40 32.92 101.33
C ALA A 234 -37.40 31.86 100.93
N VAL A 235 -37.35 30.70 101.64
CA VAL A 235 -36.46 29.58 101.28
C VAL A 235 -36.87 28.97 99.93
N VAL A 236 -38.20 28.72 99.75
CA VAL A 236 -38.73 28.17 98.47
C VAL A 236 -38.48 29.17 97.33
N ALA A 237 -38.69 30.47 97.53
CA ALA A 237 -38.41 31.50 96.53
C ALA A 237 -36.95 31.53 96.18
N GLY A 238 -36.04 31.37 97.16
CA GLY A 238 -34.58 31.26 96.91
C GLY A 238 -34.24 30.05 96.06
N GLU A 239 -34.81 28.90 96.37
CA GLU A 239 -34.55 27.65 95.60
C GLU A 239 -35.11 27.73 94.17
N VAL A 240 -36.34 28.24 93.98
CA VAL A 240 -36.90 28.48 92.63
C VAL A 240 -36.05 29.47 91.86
N ARG A 241 -35.53 30.53 92.50
CA ARG A 241 -34.62 31.45 91.83
C ARG A 241 -33.29 30.80 91.41
N SER A 242 -32.71 29.97 92.31
CA SER A 242 -31.49 29.19 91.95
C SER A 242 -31.77 28.23 90.80
N LEU A 243 -32.90 27.51 90.79
CA LEU A 243 -33.27 26.63 89.70
C LEU A 243 -33.49 27.41 88.38
N ALA A 244 -34.08 28.58 88.40
CA ALA A 244 -34.25 29.44 87.22
C ALA A 244 -32.93 29.90 86.68
N GLN A 245 -32.01 30.33 87.55
CA GLN A 245 -30.64 30.69 87.08
C GLN A 245 -29.87 29.52 86.47
N ARG A 246 -29.97 28.33 87.07
CA ARG A 246 -29.34 27.12 86.50
C ARG A 246 -29.99 26.73 85.14
N SER A 247 -31.29 26.88 84.99
CA SER A 247 -32.01 26.64 83.75
C SER A 247 -31.57 27.63 82.67
N ALA A 248 -31.40 28.92 82.95
CA ALA A 248 -30.91 29.93 82.01
C ALA A 248 -29.49 29.64 81.61
N THR A 249 -28.62 29.21 82.56
CA THR A 249 -27.23 28.83 82.22
C THR A 249 -27.21 27.61 81.25
N ALA A 250 -28.01 26.59 81.58
CA ALA A 250 -28.07 25.40 80.71
C ALA A 250 -28.66 25.74 79.31
N ALA A 251 -29.65 26.58 79.22
CA ALA A 251 -30.18 27.04 77.92
C ALA A 251 -29.12 27.80 77.11
N LYS A 252 -28.31 28.61 77.73
CA LYS A 252 -27.22 29.36 77.08
C LYS A 252 -26.12 28.44 76.60
N GLU A 253 -25.78 27.39 77.37
CA GLU A 253 -24.84 26.37 76.98
C GLU A 253 -25.34 25.56 75.74
N ILE A 254 -26.65 25.13 75.79
CA ILE A 254 -27.28 24.47 74.66
C ILE A 254 -27.28 25.36 73.42
N LYS A 255 -27.55 26.64 73.53
CA LYS A 255 -27.52 27.62 72.43
C LYS A 255 -26.17 27.74 71.82
N THR A 256 -25.09 27.74 72.61
CA THR A 256 -23.71 27.77 72.15
C THR A 256 -23.38 26.49 71.38
N LEU A 257 -23.73 25.33 71.88
CA LEU A 257 -23.55 24.05 71.23
C LEU A 257 -24.28 23.94 69.86
N LEU A 258 -25.54 24.45 69.86
CA LEU A 258 -26.33 24.47 68.61
C LEU A 258 -25.76 25.40 67.59
N THR A 259 -25.26 26.59 67.97
CA THR A 259 -24.57 27.51 67.03
C THR A 259 -23.36 26.84 66.42
N ALA A 260 -22.53 26.18 67.21
CA ALA A 260 -21.36 25.46 66.74
C ALA A 260 -21.76 24.25 65.85
N SER A 261 -22.83 23.54 66.16
CA SER A 261 -23.36 22.44 65.40
C SER A 261 -23.90 22.88 64.04
N THR A 262 -24.68 23.98 64.01
CA THR A 262 -25.23 24.55 62.76
C THR A 262 -24.09 24.98 61.82
N ALA A 263 -23.06 25.63 62.33
CA ALA A 263 -21.89 26.02 61.53
C ALA A 263 -21.17 24.79 60.90
N ARG A 264 -21.05 23.68 61.67
CA ARG A 264 -20.49 22.42 61.15
C ARG A 264 -21.40 21.75 60.08
N ILE A 265 -22.71 21.84 60.26
CA ILE A 265 -23.67 21.33 59.29
C ILE A 265 -23.59 22.12 57.99
N GLU A 266 -23.50 23.45 58.07
CA GLU A 266 -23.33 24.31 56.88
C GLU A 266 -22.02 23.99 56.12
N GLN A 267 -20.89 23.85 56.82
CA GLN A 267 -19.64 23.43 56.22
C GLN A 267 -19.72 22.03 55.59
N GLY A 268 -20.38 21.08 56.28
CA GLY A 268 -20.61 19.73 55.77
C GLY A 268 -21.46 19.75 54.50
N SER A 269 -22.52 20.56 54.49
CA SER A 269 -23.41 20.72 53.33
C SER A 269 -22.68 21.25 52.10
N GLU A 270 -21.80 22.28 52.29
CA GLU A 270 -20.97 22.83 51.21
C GLU A 270 -20.01 21.78 50.63
N LEU A 271 -19.36 20.98 51.51
CA LEU A 271 -18.50 19.90 51.08
C LEU A 271 -19.23 18.83 50.26
N VAL A 272 -20.44 18.45 50.69
CA VAL A 272 -21.26 17.46 50.01
C VAL A 272 -21.74 17.98 48.65
N GLU A 273 -22.13 19.24 48.56
CA GLU A 273 -22.51 19.89 47.29
C GLU A 273 -21.35 19.90 46.28
N ARG A 274 -20.15 20.21 46.76
CA ARG A 274 -18.93 20.10 45.95
C ARG A 274 -18.64 18.67 45.47
N CYS A 275 -18.89 17.66 46.31
CA CYS A 275 -18.81 16.25 45.89
C CYS A 275 -19.82 15.94 44.78
N GLY A 276 -21.05 16.47 44.86
CA GLY A 276 -22.08 16.34 43.84
C GLY A 276 -21.61 16.91 42.47
N THR A 277 -21.03 18.11 42.49
CA THR A 277 -20.47 18.73 41.30
C THR A 277 -19.34 17.86 40.73
N THR A 278 -18.43 17.37 41.58
CA THR A 278 -17.33 16.47 41.13
C THR A 278 -17.88 15.18 40.52
N MET A 279 -18.96 14.61 41.01
CA MET A 279 -19.60 13.43 40.41
C MET A 279 -20.17 13.76 39.04
N THR A 280 -20.77 14.93 38.86
CA THR A 280 -21.25 15.39 37.54
C THR A 280 -20.13 15.54 36.54
N ASP A 281 -19.02 16.16 36.95
CA ASP A 281 -17.82 16.31 36.09
C ASP A 281 -17.19 14.95 35.72
N ALA A 282 -17.23 14.00 36.66
CA ALA A 282 -16.78 12.62 36.41
C ALA A 282 -17.67 11.94 35.36
N LEU A 283 -19.00 12.10 35.43
CA LEU A 283 -19.93 11.57 34.43
C LEU A 283 -19.66 12.13 33.03
N HIS A 284 -19.45 13.45 32.91
CA HIS A 284 -19.11 14.05 31.64
C HIS A 284 -17.77 13.53 31.08
N SER A 285 -16.77 13.35 31.94
CA SER A 285 -15.47 12.79 31.54
C SER A 285 -15.59 11.34 31.06
N VAL A 286 -16.36 10.53 31.73
CA VAL A 286 -16.60 9.13 31.35
C VAL A 286 -17.40 9.03 30.05
N ASP A 287 -18.39 9.90 29.82
CA ASP A 287 -19.12 9.95 28.55
C ASP A 287 -18.17 10.31 27.37
N ALA A 288 -17.28 11.28 27.58
CA ALA A 288 -16.25 11.62 26.60
C ALA A 288 -15.34 10.42 26.29
N VAL A 289 -14.89 9.67 27.31
CA VAL A 289 -14.10 8.45 27.13
C VAL A 289 -14.89 7.40 26.34
N THR A 290 -16.15 7.20 26.65
CA THR A 290 -17.01 6.25 25.93
C THR A 290 -17.12 6.60 24.45
N LYS A 291 -17.26 7.88 24.14
CA LYS A 291 -17.27 8.37 22.75
C LYS A 291 -15.95 8.08 22.05
N ILE A 292 -14.82 8.42 22.68
CA ILE A 292 -13.47 8.14 22.13
C ILE A 292 -13.29 6.63 21.85
N MET A 293 -13.74 5.77 22.75
CA MET A 293 -13.65 4.32 22.57
C MET A 293 -14.45 3.84 21.35
N ARG A 294 -15.65 4.38 21.14
CA ARG A 294 -16.44 4.08 19.93
C ARG A 294 -15.76 4.56 18.66
N ASP A 295 -15.18 5.75 18.69
CA ASP A 295 -14.47 6.32 17.55
C ASP A 295 -13.23 5.46 17.19
N ILE A 296 -12.49 4.96 18.21
CA ILE A 296 -11.36 4.04 18.02
C ILE A 296 -11.83 2.71 17.41
N ALA A 297 -12.91 2.12 17.92
CA ALA A 297 -13.45 0.87 17.39
C ALA A 297 -13.87 1.03 15.93
N GLN A 298 -14.53 2.13 15.59
CA GLN A 298 -14.92 2.44 14.21
C GLN A 298 -13.70 2.66 13.31
N ALA A 299 -12.72 3.43 13.76
CA ALA A 299 -11.48 3.66 13.02
C ALA A 299 -10.72 2.35 12.77
N SER A 300 -10.64 1.48 13.77
CA SER A 300 -10.04 0.15 13.65
C SER A 300 -10.76 -0.72 12.63
N SER A 301 -12.11 -0.67 12.60
CA SER A 301 -12.89 -1.37 11.57
C SER A 301 -12.57 -0.88 10.14
N HIS A 302 -12.46 0.43 9.95
CA HIS A 302 -12.05 1.01 8.67
C HIS A 302 -10.62 0.63 8.29
N GLN A 303 -9.70 0.61 9.28
CA GLN A 303 -8.32 0.16 9.05
C GLN A 303 -8.26 -1.32 8.60
N THR A 304 -9.04 -2.20 9.23
CA THR A 304 -9.13 -3.61 8.82
C THR A 304 -9.58 -3.74 7.37
N GLN A 305 -10.56 -2.95 6.94
CA GLN A 305 -11.00 -2.94 5.54
C GLN A 305 -9.91 -2.43 4.61
N GLY A 306 -9.22 -1.34 4.95
CA GLY A 306 -8.11 -0.80 4.16
C GLY A 306 -6.95 -1.79 4.04
N ILE A 307 -6.59 -2.49 5.13
CA ILE A 307 -5.55 -3.51 5.12
C ILE A 307 -5.95 -4.70 4.22
N ALA A 308 -7.22 -5.09 4.21
CA ALA A 308 -7.71 -6.13 3.31
C ALA A 308 -7.59 -5.73 1.83
N GLU A 309 -7.78 -4.46 1.49
CA GLU A 309 -7.55 -3.93 0.13
C GLU A 309 -6.06 -3.94 -0.24
N ILE A 310 -5.19 -3.51 0.68
CA ILE A 310 -3.73 -3.60 0.50
C ILE A 310 -3.32 -5.06 0.28
N GLY A 311 -3.87 -6.00 1.05
CA GLY A 311 -3.61 -7.43 0.89
C GLY A 311 -4.02 -7.96 -0.50
N LYS A 312 -5.06 -7.41 -1.13
CA LYS A 312 -5.39 -7.74 -2.53
C LYS A 312 -4.34 -7.22 -3.51
N ALA A 313 -3.87 -5.98 -3.31
CA ALA A 313 -2.84 -5.41 -4.16
C ALA A 313 -1.51 -6.16 -4.05
N ILE A 314 -1.12 -6.59 -2.84
CA ILE A 314 0.08 -7.40 -2.61
C ILE A 314 -0.02 -8.76 -3.34
N ARG A 315 -1.15 -9.45 -3.29
CA ARG A 315 -1.36 -10.69 -4.04
C ARG A 315 -1.25 -10.49 -5.56
N GLN A 316 -1.67 -9.34 -6.07
CA GLN A 316 -1.51 -9.01 -7.48
C GLN A 316 -0.04 -8.74 -7.83
N LEU A 317 0.70 -8.05 -6.97
CA LEU A 317 2.15 -7.86 -7.12
C LEU A 317 2.90 -9.20 -7.07
N ASP A 318 2.53 -10.11 -6.19
CA ASP A 318 3.09 -11.46 -6.13
C ASP A 318 2.89 -12.21 -7.45
N SER A 319 1.68 -12.17 -8.01
CA SER A 319 1.40 -12.76 -9.33
C SER A 319 2.25 -12.15 -10.46
N VAL A 320 2.49 -10.83 -10.43
CA VAL A 320 3.39 -10.16 -11.40
C VAL A 320 4.83 -10.59 -11.20
N THR A 321 5.28 -10.71 -9.93
CA THR A 321 6.64 -11.17 -9.61
C THR A 321 6.87 -12.59 -10.09
N GLN A 322 5.93 -13.51 -9.90
CA GLN A 322 5.98 -14.87 -10.43
C GLN A 322 5.98 -14.90 -11.96
N SER A 323 5.19 -14.02 -12.60
CA SER A 323 5.21 -13.88 -14.06
C SER A 323 6.55 -13.35 -14.57
N ASN A 324 7.18 -12.41 -13.86
CA ASN A 324 8.51 -11.92 -14.19
C ASN A 324 9.56 -13.02 -14.08
N ALA A 325 9.49 -13.86 -13.05
CA ALA A 325 10.40 -15.00 -12.89
C ALA A 325 10.29 -15.98 -14.08
N ALA A 326 9.07 -16.30 -14.52
CA ALA A 326 8.85 -17.14 -15.70
C ALA A 326 9.38 -16.49 -16.99
N LEU A 327 9.19 -15.16 -17.15
CA LEU A 327 9.72 -14.41 -18.31
C LEU A 327 11.24 -14.37 -18.30
N VAL A 328 11.88 -14.29 -17.14
CA VAL A 328 13.35 -14.36 -16.98
C VAL A 328 13.87 -15.71 -17.49
N GLU A 329 13.23 -16.82 -17.11
CA GLU A 329 13.61 -18.15 -17.59
C GLU A 329 13.45 -18.28 -19.11
N GLU A 330 12.33 -17.79 -19.66
CA GLU A 330 12.07 -17.84 -21.10
C GLU A 330 13.05 -16.97 -21.90
N ALA A 331 13.33 -15.74 -21.41
CA ALA A 331 14.28 -14.85 -22.04
C ALA A 331 15.72 -15.38 -21.98
N ALA A 332 16.12 -16.05 -20.87
CA ALA A 332 17.42 -16.72 -20.78
C ALA A 332 17.55 -17.84 -21.80
N ALA A 333 16.53 -18.67 -21.99
CA ALA A 333 16.53 -19.73 -23.00
C ALA A 333 16.59 -19.16 -24.43
N ALA A 334 15.86 -18.06 -24.70
CA ALA A 334 15.87 -17.41 -26.01
C ALA A 334 17.21 -16.72 -26.34
N ALA A 335 17.91 -16.16 -25.36
CA ALA A 335 19.20 -15.53 -25.56
C ALA A 335 20.35 -16.52 -25.80
N GLN A 336 20.17 -17.80 -25.43
CA GLN A 336 21.15 -18.88 -25.62
C GLN A 336 20.93 -19.64 -26.93
N SER A 337 19.78 -19.55 -27.58
CA SER A 337 19.43 -20.22 -28.84
C SER A 337 19.83 -19.41 -30.07
#